data_aef3abfb128abb7ccc6c8b371ffa0baa
#
_entry.id   aef3abfb128abb7ccc6c8b371ffa0baa
#
_cell.length_a   1.000
_cell.length_b   1.000
_cell.length_c   1.000
_cell.angle_alpha   90.00
_cell.angle_beta   90.00
_cell.angle_gamma   90.00
#
_symmetry.space_group_name_H-M   'P 1'
#
loop_
_entity.id
_entity.type
_entity.pdbx_description
1 polymer ?
#
loop_
_entity_poly.entity_id
_entity_poly.type
_entity_poly.pdbx_seq_one_letter_code
_entity_poly.pdbx_strand_id
1 'polypeptide(L)'
;MNLITTRQDLADYLDLVNDGMCALDFETTSLRPSDGKVRLVSLYNGQHGALVDFDPIPGGFRACASMFEKGEWIVFNSGFELRWFIDAGSPDVVCRDVGYLRRAIMGGGQFALKQLIAWDLGREMDKAEQTSNWSDPDLTDSQLEYAYNDALDTWALFQHWYGRADQDHLRAWQMFDDMVPPVIEMEEEGMLLDTHRHDRLIGEWTRIQHMKVAEIAETVGSDDVANIRSDAQWSDHFSRILPDHVVESWPRTEKTGQLSMSGEVLRSVAAQFEVGHPGNPLTAVLDALAAYKKVSKYISSFGDSLLQKAHASPDKRVRARYNIAAAKTGRFSCSGPNLQQIPRDNELLGEATSVRSSFVAPAGCRLVSFDYSGIELRVLALLSEDKQLLEDMVEGDIHSEVAAVIAGHAIDKSTPEGKKARTSAKGVSFGIIYGSGASGLAVNMRTTVEKAEEYIAFWADRYSDAFDYRNKIMAEASRTRYIRCADGGTIYMGKKPELPQCANYPVQRAALSVMARALIRHKNTLDEARSRGEHTRTKMISTIHDAIIDETLTADADSCLILMEQDMTNAYLDIFPSAPIEGLVEGGYGTSWANLE
;
A
#
# COMPACT_ATOMS: atom_id res chain seq x y z
N MET A 1 7.08 37.45 17.28
CA MET A 1 7.49 36.07 17.56
C MET A 1 7.90 35.99 19.02
N ASN A 2 7.27 35.11 19.80
CA ASN A 2 7.58 34.91 21.21
C ASN A 2 8.49 33.68 21.35
N LEU A 3 9.68 33.82 21.93
CA LEU A 3 10.58 32.70 22.20
C LEU A 3 10.41 32.25 23.66
N ILE A 4 9.94 31.04 23.86
CA ILE A 4 9.69 30.40 25.14
C ILE A 4 10.89 29.50 25.49
N THR A 5 11.48 29.72 26.66
CA THR A 5 12.67 28.99 27.14
C THR A 5 12.48 28.45 28.57
N THR A 6 11.29 28.58 29.13
CA THR A 6 10.97 28.02 30.45
C THR A 6 9.69 27.17 30.40
N ARG A 7 9.59 26.20 31.31
CA ARG A 7 8.40 25.34 31.42
C ARG A 7 7.14 26.12 31.85
N GLN A 8 7.31 27.18 32.66
CA GLN A 8 6.18 28.00 33.10
C GLN A 8 5.60 28.80 31.95
N ASP A 9 6.46 29.49 31.17
CA ASP A 9 6.00 30.26 30.01
C ASP A 9 5.34 29.37 28.97
N LEU A 10 5.81 28.09 28.82
CA LEU A 10 5.17 27.10 27.97
C LEU A 10 3.76 26.75 28.50
N ALA A 11 3.62 26.53 29.82
CA ALA A 11 2.32 26.24 30.42
C ALA A 11 1.34 27.39 30.19
N ASP A 12 1.77 28.62 30.45
CA ASP A 12 0.95 29.83 30.29
C ASP A 12 0.54 30.02 28.80
N TYR A 13 1.44 29.71 27.87
CA TYR A 13 1.13 29.78 26.44
C TYR A 13 0.17 28.67 26.00
N LEU A 14 0.36 27.44 26.44
CA LEU A 14 -0.54 26.32 26.12
C LEU A 14 -1.94 26.57 26.70
N ASP A 15 -2.08 27.11 27.90
CA ASP A 15 -3.38 27.51 28.47
C ASP A 15 -4.08 28.60 27.64
N LEU A 16 -3.30 29.48 26.99
CA LEU A 16 -3.84 30.49 26.08
C LEU A 16 -4.38 29.92 24.75
N VAL A 17 -3.83 28.80 24.25
CA VAL A 17 -4.15 28.25 22.91
C VAL A 17 -4.94 26.95 22.97
N ASN A 18 -5.11 26.31 24.13
CA ASN A 18 -5.74 25.00 24.31
C ASN A 18 -7.25 24.94 24.02
N ASP A 19 -7.94 26.09 23.92
CA ASP A 19 -9.38 26.11 23.61
C ASP A 19 -9.69 25.93 22.12
N GLY A 20 -8.67 25.65 21.29
CA GLY A 20 -8.82 25.51 19.85
C GLY A 20 -7.70 24.71 19.17
N MET A 21 -7.77 24.65 17.86
CA MET A 21 -6.71 24.05 17.04
C MET A 21 -5.53 25.00 16.91
N CYS A 22 -4.30 24.47 16.95
CA CYS A 22 -3.08 25.22 16.80
C CYS A 22 -2.12 24.46 15.86
N ALA A 23 -1.51 25.15 14.89
CA ALA A 23 -0.46 24.55 14.08
C ALA A 23 0.78 24.27 14.93
N LEU A 24 1.41 23.12 14.69
CA LEU A 24 2.61 22.67 15.37
C LEU A 24 3.58 22.09 14.36
N ASP A 25 4.86 22.42 14.48
CA ASP A 25 5.94 21.85 13.70
C ASP A 25 7.19 21.65 14.56
N PHE A 26 7.95 20.58 14.29
CA PHE A 26 9.13 20.18 15.04
C PHE A 26 10.42 20.39 14.26
N GLU A 27 11.39 21.06 14.91
CA GLU A 27 12.79 21.00 14.48
C GLU A 27 13.58 20.08 15.42
N THR A 28 14.23 19.08 14.84
CA THR A 28 14.87 18.00 15.60
C THR A 28 16.32 17.81 15.20
N THR A 29 17.13 17.27 16.10
CA THR A 29 18.55 16.99 15.83
C THR A 29 18.75 15.69 15.03
N SER A 30 17.72 14.87 14.86
CA SER A 30 17.70 13.64 14.04
C SER A 30 16.30 13.37 13.54
N LEU A 31 16.15 12.54 12.51
CA LEU A 31 14.86 12.08 12.01
C LEU A 31 14.21 11.00 12.89
N ARG A 32 14.94 10.46 13.88
CA ARG A 32 14.46 9.40 14.77
C ARG A 32 14.68 9.81 16.23
N PRO A 33 13.70 9.54 17.10
CA PRO A 33 13.81 9.79 18.53
C PRO A 33 14.98 9.05 19.20
N SER A 34 15.31 7.82 18.72
CA SER A 34 16.45 7.04 19.23
C SER A 34 17.81 7.73 19.06
N ASP A 35 17.94 8.62 18.09
CA ASP A 35 19.22 9.17 17.64
C ASP A 35 19.35 10.68 17.90
N GLY A 36 18.30 11.31 18.45
CA GLY A 36 18.27 12.76 18.62
C GLY A 36 17.27 13.25 19.66
N LYS A 37 16.97 14.54 19.58
CA LYS A 37 16.01 15.23 20.47
C LYS A 37 15.22 16.27 19.68
N VAL A 38 14.03 16.62 20.17
CA VAL A 38 13.30 17.81 19.71
C VAL A 38 14.04 19.04 20.24
N ARG A 39 14.45 19.92 19.34
CA ARG A 39 15.12 21.18 19.66
C ARG A 39 14.12 22.32 19.77
N LEU A 40 13.33 22.55 18.74
CA LEU A 40 12.30 23.60 18.70
C LEU A 40 10.93 23.00 18.44
N VAL A 41 9.92 23.67 18.98
CA VAL A 41 8.52 23.52 18.56
C VAL A 41 7.98 24.89 18.16
N SER A 42 7.45 24.97 16.95
CA SER A 42 6.76 26.15 16.45
C SER A 42 5.28 26.00 16.66
N LEU A 43 4.61 27.03 17.17
CA LEU A 43 3.18 27.02 17.48
C LEU A 43 2.51 28.25 16.86
N TYR A 44 1.33 28.08 16.21
CA TYR A 44 0.56 29.20 15.67
C TYR A 44 -0.93 28.84 15.51
N ASN A 45 -1.86 29.67 16.04
CA ASN A 45 -3.29 29.45 15.96
C ASN A 45 -4.06 30.52 15.15
N GLY A 46 -3.36 31.33 14.39
CA GLY A 46 -3.95 32.43 13.62
C GLY A 46 -3.93 33.78 14.35
N GLN A 47 -3.73 33.79 15.67
CA GLN A 47 -3.66 35.01 16.49
C GLN A 47 -2.37 35.06 17.34
N HIS A 48 -2.02 33.95 17.93
CA HIS A 48 -0.88 33.80 18.83
C HIS A 48 0.14 32.87 18.21
N GLY A 49 1.41 33.26 18.27
CA GLY A 49 2.52 32.45 17.77
C GLY A 49 3.70 32.46 18.70
N ALA A 50 4.35 31.30 18.86
CA ALA A 50 5.52 31.11 19.69
C ALA A 50 6.47 30.08 19.08
N LEU A 51 7.75 30.22 19.44
CA LEU A 51 8.77 29.18 19.35
C LEU A 51 9.11 28.71 20.75
N VAL A 52 9.20 27.41 20.97
CA VAL A 52 9.63 26.82 22.23
C VAL A 52 10.99 26.18 22.02
N ASP A 53 12.04 26.73 22.63
CA ASP A 53 13.36 26.13 22.66
C ASP A 53 13.49 25.23 23.89
N PHE A 54 13.65 23.93 23.67
CA PHE A 54 13.74 22.95 24.75
C PHE A 54 15.12 22.77 25.36
N ASP A 55 16.20 23.27 24.75
CA ASP A 55 17.55 23.13 25.30
C ASP A 55 17.73 23.82 26.65
N PRO A 56 17.18 25.02 26.89
CA PRO A 56 17.25 25.65 28.21
C PRO A 56 16.32 25.03 29.25
N ILE A 57 15.30 24.24 28.83
CA ILE A 57 14.29 23.67 29.74
C ILE A 57 14.83 22.38 30.39
N PRO A 58 14.87 22.28 31.72
CA PRO A 58 15.32 21.07 32.40
C PRO A 58 14.49 19.83 31.99
N GLY A 59 15.19 18.80 31.50
CA GLY A 59 14.59 17.59 30.96
C GLY A 59 14.07 17.71 29.52
N GLY A 60 14.22 18.88 28.89
CA GLY A 60 13.91 19.12 27.50
C GLY A 60 12.45 18.85 27.12
N PHE A 61 12.23 18.50 25.87
CA PHE A 61 10.90 18.16 25.34
C PHE A 61 10.24 17.02 26.12
N ARG A 62 10.99 15.95 26.47
CA ARG A 62 10.44 14.77 27.20
C ARG A 62 9.78 15.15 28.53
N ALA A 63 10.31 16.17 29.23
CA ALA A 63 9.70 16.64 30.48
C ALA A 63 8.41 17.47 30.28
N CYS A 64 8.17 17.93 29.05
CA CYS A 64 7.05 18.82 28.72
C CYS A 64 5.99 18.15 27.80
N ALA A 65 6.28 17.00 27.20
CA ALA A 65 5.43 16.40 26.18
C ALA A 65 3.97 16.19 26.62
N SER A 66 3.73 15.77 27.86
CA SER A 66 2.39 15.58 28.40
C SER A 66 1.56 16.87 28.52
N MET A 67 2.18 18.03 28.46
CA MET A 67 1.48 19.32 28.47
C MET A 67 0.67 19.55 27.18
N PHE A 68 1.04 18.84 26.09
CA PHE A 68 0.39 18.92 24.79
C PHE A 68 -0.83 18.00 24.66
N GLU A 69 -1.13 17.12 25.62
CA GLU A 69 -2.23 16.15 25.55
C GLU A 69 -3.64 16.78 25.59
N LYS A 70 -3.76 18.04 26.00
CA LYS A 70 -5.05 18.75 26.09
C LYS A 70 -5.48 19.43 24.77
N GLY A 71 -4.56 19.61 23.81
CA GLY A 71 -4.81 20.34 22.57
C GLY A 71 -5.01 19.42 21.36
N GLU A 72 -5.56 19.99 20.28
CA GLU A 72 -5.51 19.39 18.93
C GLU A 72 -4.51 20.16 18.08
N TRP A 73 -3.49 19.43 17.58
CA TRP A 73 -2.34 20.03 16.90
C TRP A 73 -2.43 19.78 15.40
N ILE A 74 -2.52 20.87 14.63
CA ILE A 74 -2.48 20.81 13.18
C ILE A 74 -1.03 20.71 12.72
N VAL A 75 -0.72 19.61 12.05
CA VAL A 75 0.65 19.27 11.63
C VAL A 75 0.69 18.94 10.13
N PHE A 76 1.90 18.83 9.59
CA PHE A 76 2.11 18.24 8.27
C PHE A 76 3.08 17.07 8.37
N ASN A 77 2.62 15.85 8.04
CA ASN A 77 3.33 14.59 8.23
C ASN A 77 3.29 14.09 9.69
N SER A 78 2.08 14.02 10.24
CA SER A 78 1.77 13.70 11.65
C SER A 78 2.51 12.47 12.22
N GLY A 79 2.88 11.52 11.36
CA GLY A 79 3.69 10.37 11.77
C GLY A 79 5.09 10.74 12.25
N PHE A 80 5.61 11.94 11.90
CA PHE A 80 6.88 12.42 12.40
C PHE A 80 6.72 12.96 13.83
N GLU A 81 5.79 13.91 14.05
CA GLU A 81 5.57 14.54 15.35
C GLU A 81 5.09 13.52 16.38
N LEU A 82 4.15 12.66 16.00
CA LEU A 82 3.57 11.67 16.92
C LEU A 82 4.62 10.66 17.42
N ARG A 83 5.63 10.29 16.62
CA ARG A 83 6.74 9.44 17.09
C ARG A 83 7.51 10.06 18.24
N TRP A 84 7.77 11.37 18.18
CA TRP A 84 8.47 12.08 19.24
C TRP A 84 7.64 12.17 20.50
N PHE A 85 6.32 12.35 20.38
CA PHE A 85 5.41 12.32 21.52
C PHE A 85 5.33 10.92 22.15
N ILE A 86 5.20 9.87 21.35
CA ILE A 86 5.20 8.47 21.83
C ILE A 86 6.51 8.13 22.54
N ASP A 87 7.66 8.49 21.97
CA ASP A 87 8.97 8.27 22.60
C ASP A 87 9.15 9.05 23.90
N ALA A 88 8.53 10.24 23.99
CA ALA A 88 8.50 11.04 25.20
C ALA A 88 7.51 10.54 26.26
N GLY A 89 6.71 9.49 25.97
CA GLY A 89 5.72 8.91 26.89
C GLY A 89 4.36 9.60 26.88
N SER A 90 4.02 10.34 25.83
CA SER A 90 2.75 11.04 25.62
C SER A 90 2.04 10.58 24.34
N PRO A 91 1.61 9.30 24.26
CA PRO A 91 0.97 8.74 23.08
C PRO A 91 -0.44 9.32 22.81
N ASP A 92 -1.05 9.96 23.80
CA ASP A 92 -2.43 10.48 23.72
C ASP A 92 -2.52 11.89 23.10
N VAL A 93 -1.38 12.46 22.64
CA VAL A 93 -1.37 13.75 21.92
C VAL A 93 -2.07 13.61 20.59
N VAL A 94 -3.03 14.49 20.32
CA VAL A 94 -3.84 14.49 19.10
C VAL A 94 -3.18 15.34 18.02
N CYS A 95 -2.59 14.72 17.02
CA CYS A 95 -2.06 15.36 15.81
C CYS A 95 -3.04 15.19 14.65
N ARG A 96 -3.39 16.29 13.99
CA ARG A 96 -4.29 16.36 12.83
C ARG A 96 -3.50 16.78 11.60
N ASP A 97 -3.29 15.88 10.65
CA ASP A 97 -2.48 16.15 9.46
C ASP A 97 -3.26 16.92 8.39
N VAL A 98 -2.84 18.14 8.10
CA VAL A 98 -3.46 18.96 7.05
C VAL A 98 -3.29 18.36 5.65
N GLY A 99 -2.23 17.61 5.41
CA GLY A 99 -2.04 16.85 4.17
C GLY A 99 -3.11 15.77 4.00
N TYR A 100 -3.56 15.12 5.08
CA TYR A 100 -4.68 14.16 5.03
C TYR A 100 -6.03 14.84 4.86
N LEU A 101 -6.24 16.03 5.43
CA LEU A 101 -7.44 16.83 5.16
C LEU A 101 -7.55 17.13 3.65
N ARG A 102 -6.48 17.59 3.02
CA ARG A 102 -6.45 17.80 1.57
C ARG A 102 -6.75 16.51 0.80
N ARG A 103 -6.18 15.37 1.24
CA ARG A 103 -6.39 14.07 0.60
C ARG A 103 -7.83 13.54 0.77
N ALA A 104 -8.50 13.90 1.85
CA ALA A 104 -9.92 13.61 2.03
C ALA A 104 -10.79 14.32 0.99
N ILE A 105 -10.39 15.53 0.55
CA ILE A 105 -11.13 16.37 -0.40
C ILE A 105 -10.72 16.11 -1.85
N MET A 106 -9.41 15.97 -2.12
CA MET A 106 -8.86 15.91 -3.49
C MET A 106 -8.48 14.49 -3.94
N GLY A 107 -8.55 13.53 -3.03
CA GLY A 107 -7.97 12.20 -3.21
C GLY A 107 -6.49 12.15 -2.87
N GLY A 108 -6.00 10.92 -2.67
CA GLY A 108 -4.64 10.64 -2.23
C GLY A 108 -3.54 11.13 -3.17
N GLY A 109 -2.32 11.07 -2.69
CA GLY A 109 -1.10 11.45 -3.38
C GLY A 109 0.04 11.72 -2.40
N GLN A 110 1.27 11.69 -2.89
CA GLN A 110 2.46 12.06 -2.11
C GLN A 110 2.87 13.48 -2.49
N PHE A 111 2.86 14.38 -1.53
CA PHE A 111 3.17 15.79 -1.75
C PHE A 111 3.99 16.32 -0.57
N ALA A 112 5.00 17.13 -0.86
CA ALA A 112 5.71 17.88 0.16
C ALA A 112 4.91 19.16 0.51
N LEU A 113 5.05 19.67 1.74
CA LEU A 113 4.40 20.91 2.18
C LEU A 113 4.65 22.06 1.20
N LYS A 114 5.90 22.27 0.78
CA LYS A 114 6.28 23.28 -0.23
C LYS A 114 5.46 23.20 -1.52
N GLN A 115 5.18 21.98 -2.01
CA GLN A 115 4.38 21.80 -3.22
C GLN A 115 2.93 22.21 -2.99
N LEU A 116 2.36 21.86 -1.84
CA LEU A 116 0.99 22.23 -1.50
C LEU A 116 0.85 23.73 -1.29
N ILE A 117 1.79 24.37 -0.63
CA ILE A 117 1.82 25.84 -0.49
C ILE A 117 1.85 26.53 -1.86
N ALA A 118 2.68 26.03 -2.78
CA ALA A 118 2.76 26.59 -4.14
C ALA A 118 1.46 26.35 -4.94
N TRP A 119 0.89 25.15 -4.90
CA TRP A 119 -0.28 24.79 -5.72
C TRP A 119 -1.59 25.33 -5.16
N ASP A 120 -1.78 25.24 -3.85
CA ASP A 120 -3.05 25.51 -3.19
C ASP A 120 -3.15 26.98 -2.73
N LEU A 121 -2.01 27.61 -2.37
CA LEU A 121 -1.97 28.99 -1.88
C LEU A 121 -1.26 29.99 -2.84
N GLY A 122 -0.61 29.49 -3.89
CA GLY A 122 0.09 30.34 -4.86
C GLY A 122 1.30 31.09 -4.29
N ARG A 123 1.94 30.56 -3.24
CA ARG A 123 3.12 31.16 -2.57
C ARG A 123 4.33 30.26 -2.69
N GLU A 124 5.52 30.86 -2.68
CA GLU A 124 6.77 30.12 -2.53
C GLU A 124 7.09 29.93 -1.05
N MET A 125 7.62 28.74 -0.70
CA MET A 125 8.09 28.39 0.64
C MET A 125 9.60 28.30 0.62
N ASP A 126 10.27 29.01 1.51
CA ASP A 126 11.71 28.89 1.72
C ASP A 126 12.03 27.53 2.40
N LYS A 127 13.09 26.87 1.98
CA LYS A 127 13.60 25.62 2.54
C LYS A 127 15.12 25.66 2.78
N ALA A 128 15.71 26.85 2.89
CA ALA A 128 17.15 27.02 3.06
C ALA A 128 17.66 26.32 4.33
N GLU A 129 16.90 26.37 5.41
CA GLU A 129 17.28 25.82 6.72
C GLU A 129 16.78 24.39 6.98
N GLN A 130 16.08 23.75 6.04
CA GLN A 130 15.52 22.39 6.22
C GLN A 130 16.57 21.34 6.63
N THR A 131 17.81 21.50 6.21
CA THR A 131 18.93 20.61 6.54
C THR A 131 19.97 21.28 7.45
N SER A 132 19.58 22.35 8.13
CA SER A 132 20.40 23.11 9.06
C SER A 132 20.80 22.28 10.27
N ASN A 133 21.87 22.69 10.96
CA ASN A 133 22.33 22.02 12.18
C ASN A 133 21.52 22.49 13.41
N TRP A 134 20.47 21.77 13.72
CA TRP A 134 19.63 22.04 14.90
C TRP A 134 20.27 21.63 16.24
N SER A 135 21.50 21.09 16.22
CA SER A 135 22.25 20.74 17.44
C SER A 135 23.08 21.90 17.98
N ASP A 136 23.19 23.01 17.23
CA ASP A 136 23.97 24.16 17.67
C ASP A 136 23.34 24.80 18.92
N PRO A 137 24.14 25.15 19.94
CA PRO A 137 23.63 25.80 21.14
C PRO A 137 22.92 27.13 20.84
N ASP A 138 23.51 27.93 19.94
CA ASP A 138 22.97 29.21 19.52
C ASP A 138 22.32 29.10 18.14
N LEU A 139 21.00 29.18 18.07
CA LEU A 139 20.26 29.20 16.82
C LEU A 139 20.31 30.59 16.19
N THR A 140 20.46 30.64 14.88
CA THR A 140 20.48 31.90 14.13
C THR A 140 19.07 32.48 13.96
N ASP A 141 18.95 33.78 13.74
CA ASP A 141 17.67 34.43 13.42
C ASP A 141 17.00 33.77 12.19
N SER A 142 17.79 33.36 11.19
CA SER A 142 17.31 32.64 10.00
C SER A 142 16.65 31.30 10.36
N GLN A 143 17.25 30.51 11.24
CA GLN A 143 16.68 29.25 11.72
C GLN A 143 15.39 29.47 12.50
N LEU A 144 15.35 30.47 13.39
CA LEU A 144 14.14 30.79 14.15
C LEU A 144 13.00 31.27 13.24
N GLU A 145 13.30 32.11 12.25
CA GLU A 145 12.33 32.59 11.26
C GLU A 145 11.82 31.43 10.39
N TYR A 146 12.71 30.55 9.93
CA TYR A 146 12.37 29.36 9.17
C TYR A 146 11.38 28.47 9.94
N ALA A 147 11.74 28.06 11.17
CA ALA A 147 10.90 27.21 12.01
C ALA A 147 9.52 27.85 12.27
N TYR A 148 9.47 29.14 12.52
CA TYR A 148 8.21 29.84 12.72
C TYR A 148 7.33 29.87 11.45
N ASN A 149 7.93 30.06 10.29
CA ASN A 149 7.24 30.10 9.01
C ASN A 149 6.62 28.74 8.64
N ASP A 150 7.22 27.61 9.03
CA ASP A 150 6.65 26.28 8.79
C ASP A 150 5.30 26.10 9.52
N ALA A 151 5.17 26.60 10.76
CA ALA A 151 3.88 26.62 11.47
C ALA A 151 2.86 27.59 10.85
N LEU A 152 3.30 28.78 10.39
CA LEU A 152 2.43 29.73 9.68
C LEU A 152 1.90 29.14 8.37
N ASP A 153 2.74 28.49 7.59
CA ASP A 153 2.36 27.88 6.33
C ASP A 153 1.44 26.66 6.52
N THR A 154 1.71 25.85 7.53
CA THR A 154 0.82 24.73 7.95
C THR A 154 -0.56 25.25 8.36
N TRP A 155 -0.63 26.31 9.16
CA TRP A 155 -1.89 26.94 9.54
C TRP A 155 -2.65 27.52 8.33
N ALA A 156 -1.95 28.23 7.44
CA ALA A 156 -2.58 28.80 6.26
C ALA A 156 -3.14 27.72 5.33
N LEU A 157 -2.43 26.58 5.17
CA LEU A 157 -2.91 25.44 4.40
C LEU A 157 -4.13 24.80 5.08
N PHE A 158 -4.12 24.68 6.42
CA PHE A 158 -5.26 24.20 7.20
C PHE A 158 -6.49 25.08 6.98
N GLN A 159 -6.38 26.40 7.16
CA GLN A 159 -7.49 27.34 6.95
C GLN A 159 -8.07 27.23 5.52
N HIS A 160 -7.20 27.07 4.51
CA HIS A 160 -7.61 26.91 3.12
C HIS A 160 -8.48 25.66 2.90
N TRP A 161 -8.09 24.50 3.47
CA TRP A 161 -8.78 23.24 3.23
C TRP A 161 -9.93 23.01 4.21
N TYR A 162 -9.79 23.43 5.47
CA TYR A 162 -10.85 23.31 6.48
C TYR A 162 -12.10 24.10 6.10
N GLY A 163 -11.93 25.29 5.55
CA GLY A 163 -13.04 26.10 5.03
C GLY A 163 -13.75 25.49 3.80
N ARG A 164 -13.19 24.45 3.19
CA ARG A 164 -13.76 23.73 2.04
C ARG A 164 -14.30 22.34 2.41
N ALA A 165 -14.00 21.86 3.57
CA ALA A 165 -14.43 20.56 4.07
C ALA A 165 -15.90 20.60 4.52
N ASP A 166 -16.67 19.59 4.19
CA ASP A 166 -17.93 19.26 4.86
C ASP A 166 -17.70 18.19 5.96
N GLN A 167 -18.75 17.85 6.69
CA GLN A 167 -18.67 16.85 7.78
C GLN A 167 -18.19 15.48 7.30
N ASP A 168 -18.49 15.14 6.05
CA ASP A 168 -18.05 13.86 5.45
C ASP A 168 -16.55 13.87 5.19
N HIS A 169 -16.02 14.97 4.68
CA HIS A 169 -14.57 15.14 4.52
C HIS A 169 -13.84 15.11 5.86
N LEU A 170 -14.42 15.69 6.93
CA LEU A 170 -13.82 15.65 8.26
C LEU A 170 -13.78 14.23 8.82
N ARG A 171 -14.81 13.39 8.58
CA ARG A 171 -14.78 11.96 8.96
C ARG A 171 -13.70 11.18 8.21
N ALA A 172 -13.55 11.44 6.92
CA ALA A 172 -12.50 10.82 6.11
C ALA A 172 -11.09 11.28 6.54
N TRP A 173 -10.96 12.55 6.92
CA TRP A 173 -9.73 13.10 7.49
C TRP A 173 -9.36 12.42 8.81
N GLN A 174 -10.32 12.34 9.73
CA GLN A 174 -10.12 11.65 11.01
C GLN A 174 -9.67 10.20 10.82
N MET A 175 -10.29 9.46 9.88
CA MET A 175 -9.89 8.08 9.59
C MET A 175 -8.41 7.99 9.18
N PHE A 176 -7.90 8.93 8.38
CA PHE A 176 -6.48 8.94 8.01
C PHE A 176 -5.57 9.26 9.20
N ASP A 177 -5.95 10.20 10.04
CA ASP A 177 -5.18 10.52 11.25
C ASP A 177 -5.15 9.33 12.21
N ASP A 178 -6.29 8.66 12.42
CA ASP A 178 -6.40 7.51 13.32
C ASP A 178 -5.61 6.28 12.80
N MET A 179 -5.23 6.24 11.50
CA MET A 179 -4.33 5.22 10.95
C MET A 179 -2.85 5.43 11.32
N VAL A 180 -2.47 6.60 11.81
CA VAL A 180 -1.06 6.92 12.08
C VAL A 180 -0.47 6.06 13.20
N PRO A 181 -1.12 5.88 14.36
CA PRO A 181 -0.59 5.05 15.44
C PRO A 181 -0.31 3.58 15.04
N PRO A 182 -1.25 2.83 14.41
CA PRO A 182 -0.93 1.46 13.94
C PRO A 182 0.18 1.43 12.89
N VAL A 183 0.27 2.43 12.03
CA VAL A 183 1.37 2.53 11.05
C VAL A 183 2.71 2.74 11.76
N ILE A 184 2.78 3.62 12.76
CA ILE A 184 3.99 3.81 13.56
C ILE A 184 4.42 2.50 14.22
N GLU A 185 3.50 1.75 14.84
CA GLU A 185 3.83 0.45 15.46
C GLU A 185 4.44 -0.51 14.43
N MET A 186 3.82 -0.67 13.25
CA MET A 186 4.34 -1.53 12.19
C MET A 186 5.72 -1.10 11.69
N GLU A 187 5.98 0.19 11.57
CA GLU A 187 7.26 0.74 11.11
C GLU A 187 8.37 0.60 12.17
N GLU A 188 8.03 0.72 13.44
CA GLU A 188 9.01 0.57 14.54
C GLU A 188 9.31 -0.91 14.84
N GLU A 189 8.30 -1.77 14.80
CA GLU A 189 8.49 -3.20 15.04
C GLU A 189 9.14 -3.89 13.84
N GLY A 190 8.59 -3.79 12.64
CA GLY A 190 9.11 -4.43 11.44
C GLY A 190 9.09 -5.97 11.52
N MET A 191 9.57 -6.62 10.48
CA MET A 191 9.55 -8.08 10.33
C MET A 191 10.96 -8.69 10.51
N LEU A 192 11.08 -9.72 11.33
CA LEU A 192 12.34 -10.45 11.53
C LEU A 192 12.74 -11.21 10.26
N LEU A 193 13.96 -11.00 9.78
CA LEU A 193 14.53 -11.74 8.65
C LEU A 193 15.51 -12.80 9.16
N ASP A 194 15.29 -14.07 8.82
CA ASP A 194 16.31 -15.12 8.93
C ASP A 194 17.40 -14.87 7.88
N THR A 195 18.45 -14.17 8.29
CA THR A 195 19.53 -13.74 7.39
C THR A 195 20.28 -14.93 6.78
N HIS A 196 20.42 -16.05 7.53
CA HIS A 196 21.08 -17.26 7.00
C HIS A 196 20.23 -17.98 5.94
N ARG A 197 18.91 -18.06 6.19
CA ARG A 197 17.99 -18.61 5.18
C ARG A 197 17.95 -17.73 3.96
N HIS A 198 17.91 -16.42 4.15
CA HIS A 198 17.85 -15.46 3.05
C HIS A 198 19.13 -15.50 2.17
N ASP A 199 20.29 -15.60 2.80
CA ASP A 199 21.57 -15.76 2.08
C ASP A 199 21.59 -17.04 1.23
N ARG A 200 21.10 -18.17 1.76
CA ARG A 200 20.92 -19.41 0.97
C ARG A 200 19.97 -19.22 -0.20
N LEU A 201 18.88 -18.45 -0.05
CA LEU A 201 17.95 -18.15 -1.12
C LEU A 201 18.62 -17.34 -2.24
N ILE A 202 19.43 -16.35 -1.91
CA ILE A 202 20.21 -15.56 -2.89
C ILE A 202 21.13 -16.49 -3.68
N GLY A 203 21.81 -17.41 -3.00
CA GLY A 203 22.66 -18.44 -3.65
C GLY A 203 21.86 -19.32 -4.62
N GLU A 204 20.68 -19.79 -4.21
CA GLU A 204 19.82 -20.62 -5.05
C GLU A 204 19.25 -19.84 -6.24
N TRP A 205 18.81 -18.61 -6.07
CA TRP A 205 18.38 -17.74 -7.17
C TRP A 205 19.52 -17.50 -8.17
N THR A 206 20.74 -17.27 -7.68
CA THR A 206 21.93 -17.08 -8.52
C THR A 206 22.24 -18.35 -9.32
N ARG A 207 22.13 -19.52 -8.68
CA ARG A 207 22.30 -20.83 -9.34
C ARG A 207 21.26 -21.03 -10.47
N ILE A 208 19.98 -20.76 -10.17
CA ILE A 208 18.90 -20.86 -11.17
C ILE A 208 19.15 -19.86 -12.32
N GLN A 209 19.55 -18.63 -12.00
CA GLN A 209 19.87 -17.62 -13.03
C GLN A 209 20.95 -18.13 -13.98
N HIS A 210 22.06 -18.68 -13.48
CA HIS A 210 23.14 -19.22 -14.29
C HIS A 210 22.69 -20.44 -15.13
N MET A 211 21.87 -21.32 -14.56
CA MET A 211 21.30 -22.45 -15.30
C MET A 211 20.45 -21.96 -16.49
N LYS A 212 19.59 -20.94 -16.26
CA LYS A 212 18.74 -20.41 -17.33
C LYS A 212 19.55 -19.69 -18.42
N VAL A 213 20.66 -19.05 -18.05
CA VAL A 213 21.61 -18.49 -19.03
C VAL A 213 22.22 -19.60 -19.90
N ALA A 214 22.65 -20.73 -19.31
CA ALA A 214 23.21 -21.85 -20.04
C ALA A 214 22.17 -22.51 -20.99
N GLU A 215 20.95 -22.78 -20.49
CA GLU A 215 19.84 -23.28 -21.32
C GLU A 215 19.58 -22.42 -22.57
N ILE A 216 19.55 -21.11 -22.38
CA ILE A 216 19.32 -20.16 -23.48
C ILE A 216 20.51 -20.21 -24.48
N ALA A 217 21.74 -20.19 -23.96
CA ALA A 217 22.96 -20.18 -24.81
C ALA A 217 23.11 -21.45 -25.65
N GLU A 218 22.66 -22.60 -25.16
CA GLU A 218 22.68 -23.88 -25.92
C GLU A 218 21.77 -23.82 -27.15
N THR A 219 20.68 -23.05 -27.10
CA THR A 219 19.69 -23.03 -28.20
C THR A 219 19.86 -21.83 -29.12
N VAL A 220 20.18 -20.63 -28.58
CA VAL A 220 20.22 -19.38 -29.37
C VAL A 220 21.60 -19.10 -29.96
N GLY A 221 22.67 -19.64 -29.36
CA GLY A 221 24.03 -19.25 -29.69
C GLY A 221 24.47 -17.92 -29.04
N SER A 222 25.77 -17.82 -28.74
CA SER A 222 26.30 -16.64 -28.00
C SER A 222 26.35 -15.35 -28.85
N ASP A 223 26.34 -15.48 -30.18
CA ASP A 223 26.52 -14.35 -31.10
C ASP A 223 25.19 -13.66 -31.47
N ASP A 224 24.07 -14.36 -31.30
CA ASP A 224 22.74 -13.83 -31.65
C ASP A 224 22.17 -12.87 -30.62
N VAL A 225 22.46 -13.07 -29.33
CA VAL A 225 22.11 -12.16 -28.24
C VAL A 225 23.30 -11.97 -27.31
N ALA A 226 24.10 -10.96 -27.58
CA ALA A 226 25.33 -10.68 -26.84
C ALA A 226 25.06 -10.23 -25.38
N ASN A 227 23.88 -9.69 -25.09
CA ASN A 227 23.48 -9.26 -23.76
C ASN A 227 22.08 -9.78 -23.39
N ILE A 228 22.03 -10.85 -22.62
CA ILE A 228 20.80 -11.49 -22.14
C ILE A 228 19.86 -10.53 -21.36
N ARG A 229 20.38 -9.43 -20.80
CA ARG A 229 19.59 -8.42 -20.08
C ARG A 229 18.91 -7.41 -21.02
N SER A 230 19.29 -7.39 -22.30
CA SER A 230 18.81 -6.39 -23.27
C SER A 230 17.47 -6.80 -23.88
N ASP A 231 16.38 -6.18 -23.47
CA ASP A 231 15.06 -6.39 -24.08
C ASP A 231 15.05 -6.00 -25.57
N ALA A 232 15.82 -4.99 -25.96
CA ALA A 232 15.94 -4.57 -27.35
C ALA A 232 16.58 -5.67 -28.23
N GLN A 233 17.69 -6.28 -27.76
CA GLN A 233 18.32 -7.37 -28.51
C GLN A 233 17.41 -8.60 -28.64
N TRP A 234 16.68 -8.95 -27.59
CA TRP A 234 15.67 -10.00 -27.64
C TRP A 234 14.52 -9.68 -28.60
N SER A 235 14.02 -8.44 -28.58
CA SER A 235 13.00 -7.99 -29.52
C SER A 235 13.46 -8.12 -30.98
N ASP A 236 14.67 -7.69 -31.28
CA ASP A 236 15.26 -7.80 -32.62
C ASP A 236 15.51 -9.27 -33.03
N HIS A 237 16.01 -10.09 -32.10
CA HIS A 237 16.24 -11.51 -32.34
C HIS A 237 14.92 -12.23 -32.67
N PHE A 238 13.91 -12.13 -31.85
CA PHE A 238 12.61 -12.77 -32.08
C PHE A 238 11.88 -12.22 -33.31
N SER A 239 12.01 -10.93 -33.62
CA SER A 239 11.46 -10.36 -34.86
C SER A 239 12.07 -10.92 -36.13
N ARG A 240 13.31 -11.45 -36.06
CA ARG A 240 14.01 -12.04 -37.21
C ARG A 240 13.74 -13.53 -37.41
N ILE A 241 13.54 -14.27 -36.32
CA ILE A 241 13.46 -15.73 -36.35
C ILE A 241 12.07 -16.30 -36.28
N LEU A 242 11.10 -15.53 -35.77
CA LEU A 242 9.72 -15.98 -35.63
C LEU A 242 8.89 -15.69 -36.89
N PRO A 243 7.86 -16.50 -37.18
CA PRO A 243 6.93 -16.22 -38.26
C PRO A 243 6.22 -14.86 -38.08
N ASP A 244 5.96 -14.14 -39.19
CA ASP A 244 5.36 -12.81 -39.17
C ASP A 244 4.07 -12.74 -38.33
N HIS A 245 3.18 -13.72 -38.47
CA HIS A 245 1.91 -13.77 -37.72
C HIS A 245 2.10 -13.85 -36.19
N VAL A 246 3.21 -14.44 -35.70
CA VAL A 246 3.57 -14.48 -34.27
C VAL A 246 4.07 -13.10 -33.84
N VAL A 247 4.95 -12.49 -34.64
CA VAL A 247 5.52 -11.17 -34.37
C VAL A 247 4.44 -10.07 -34.38
N GLU A 248 3.49 -10.17 -35.34
CA GLU A 248 2.34 -9.23 -35.42
C GLU A 248 1.40 -9.34 -34.24
N SER A 249 1.17 -10.55 -33.73
CA SER A 249 0.33 -10.80 -32.55
C SER A 249 1.03 -10.55 -31.20
N TRP A 250 2.37 -10.34 -31.20
CA TRP A 250 3.14 -10.14 -29.99
C TRP A 250 2.90 -8.76 -29.37
N PRO A 251 2.56 -8.68 -28.06
CA PRO A 251 2.34 -7.41 -27.37
C PRO A 251 3.59 -6.52 -27.44
N ARG A 252 3.38 -5.21 -27.70
CA ARG A 252 4.45 -4.22 -27.82
C ARG A 252 4.47 -3.27 -26.63
N THR A 253 5.63 -2.72 -26.33
CA THR A 253 5.81 -1.70 -25.31
C THR A 253 5.27 -0.36 -25.82
N GLU A 254 4.49 0.36 -25.01
CA GLU A 254 3.89 1.65 -25.38
C GLU A 254 4.92 2.73 -25.76
N LYS A 255 6.06 2.75 -25.05
CA LYS A 255 7.07 3.80 -25.22
C LYS A 255 7.97 3.61 -26.46
N THR A 256 8.33 2.37 -26.79
CA THR A 256 9.33 2.10 -27.83
C THR A 256 8.78 1.32 -29.01
N GLY A 257 7.57 0.77 -28.93
CA GLY A 257 6.98 -0.08 -29.95
C GLY A 257 7.68 -1.44 -30.15
N GLN A 258 8.68 -1.76 -29.31
CA GLN A 258 9.39 -3.05 -29.35
C GLN A 258 8.51 -4.17 -28.80
N LEU A 259 8.82 -5.43 -29.16
CA LEU A 259 8.16 -6.59 -28.57
C LEU A 259 8.34 -6.57 -27.05
N SER A 260 7.27 -6.78 -26.30
CA SER A 260 7.34 -6.81 -24.84
C SER A 260 8.06 -8.07 -24.37
N MET A 261 9.14 -7.90 -23.63
CA MET A 261 9.92 -8.98 -23.02
C MET A 261 9.53 -9.21 -21.54
N SER A 262 8.31 -8.85 -21.13
CA SER A 262 7.86 -9.18 -19.77
C SER A 262 7.73 -10.69 -19.61
N GLY A 263 8.03 -11.20 -18.40
CA GLY A 263 7.95 -12.65 -18.14
C GLY A 263 6.56 -13.25 -18.36
N GLU A 264 5.51 -12.45 -18.24
CA GLU A 264 4.13 -12.84 -18.55
C GLU A 264 3.91 -13.00 -20.06
N VAL A 265 4.33 -12.01 -20.84
CA VAL A 265 4.22 -12.05 -22.30
C VAL A 265 5.04 -13.21 -22.87
N LEU A 266 6.28 -13.39 -22.40
CA LEU A 266 7.15 -14.51 -22.85
C LEU A 266 6.48 -15.86 -22.65
N ARG A 267 5.91 -16.14 -21.47
CA ARG A 267 5.18 -17.39 -21.19
C ARG A 267 3.92 -17.53 -22.04
N SER A 268 3.23 -16.41 -22.29
CA SER A 268 2.07 -16.39 -23.16
C SER A 268 2.39 -16.84 -24.56
N VAL A 269 3.42 -16.24 -25.11
CA VAL A 269 3.88 -16.54 -26.46
C VAL A 269 4.43 -17.97 -26.52
N ALA A 270 5.18 -18.42 -25.50
CA ALA A 270 5.64 -19.81 -25.41
C ALA A 270 4.47 -20.80 -25.47
N ALA A 271 3.42 -20.58 -24.68
CA ALA A 271 2.26 -21.45 -24.65
C ALA A 271 1.49 -21.48 -26.00
N GLN A 272 1.33 -20.33 -26.65
CA GLN A 272 0.69 -20.24 -27.97
C GLN A 272 1.54 -20.91 -29.05
N PHE A 273 2.84 -20.69 -28.98
CA PHE A 273 3.79 -21.24 -29.94
C PHE A 273 3.88 -22.76 -29.83
N GLU A 274 3.85 -23.34 -28.63
CA GLU A 274 3.83 -24.78 -28.38
C GLU A 274 2.59 -25.45 -28.99
N VAL A 275 1.42 -24.83 -28.95
CA VAL A 275 0.19 -25.38 -29.58
C VAL A 275 0.33 -25.48 -31.08
N GLY A 276 0.95 -24.48 -31.73
CA GLY A 276 1.18 -24.48 -33.18
C GLY A 276 2.39 -25.29 -33.64
N HIS A 277 3.38 -25.46 -32.77
CA HIS A 277 4.69 -26.07 -33.08
C HIS A 277 5.19 -26.92 -31.89
N PRO A 278 4.52 -28.06 -31.61
CA PRO A 278 4.85 -28.88 -30.44
C PRO A 278 6.32 -29.35 -30.44
N GLY A 279 7.00 -29.18 -29.29
CA GLY A 279 8.39 -29.59 -29.12
C GLY A 279 9.42 -28.70 -29.82
N ASN A 280 9.02 -27.50 -30.25
CA ASN A 280 9.99 -26.57 -30.84
C ASN A 280 10.95 -26.02 -29.76
N PRO A 281 12.27 -26.05 -29.96
CA PRO A 281 13.25 -25.55 -29.00
C PRO A 281 13.04 -24.10 -28.57
N LEU A 282 12.40 -23.27 -29.37
CA LEU A 282 12.11 -21.88 -29.08
C LEU A 282 11.13 -21.72 -27.92
N THR A 283 10.20 -22.65 -27.73
CA THR A 283 9.31 -22.65 -26.54
C THR A 283 10.15 -22.73 -25.26
N ALA A 284 11.14 -23.62 -25.22
CA ALA A 284 12.04 -23.74 -24.06
C ALA A 284 12.87 -22.46 -23.84
N VAL A 285 13.29 -21.77 -24.87
CA VAL A 285 14.01 -20.49 -24.79
C VAL A 285 13.13 -19.40 -24.18
N LEU A 286 11.88 -19.28 -24.61
CA LEU A 286 10.92 -18.30 -24.09
C LEU A 286 10.65 -18.54 -22.62
N ASP A 287 10.43 -19.78 -22.21
CA ASP A 287 10.22 -20.16 -20.81
C ASP A 287 11.47 -19.93 -19.95
N ALA A 288 12.65 -20.31 -20.47
CA ALA A 288 13.93 -20.07 -19.79
C ALA A 288 14.21 -18.56 -19.62
N LEU A 289 13.91 -17.73 -20.62
CA LEU A 289 14.05 -16.29 -20.56
C LEU A 289 13.06 -15.67 -19.55
N ALA A 290 11.82 -16.15 -19.52
CA ALA A 290 10.83 -15.71 -18.53
C ALA A 290 11.28 -16.05 -17.10
N ALA A 291 11.80 -17.26 -16.87
CA ALA A 291 12.36 -17.68 -15.59
C ALA A 291 13.60 -16.87 -15.22
N TYR A 292 14.53 -16.65 -16.14
CA TYR A 292 15.71 -15.78 -15.96
C TYR A 292 15.33 -14.38 -15.50
N LYS A 293 14.39 -13.73 -16.18
CA LYS A 293 13.92 -12.38 -15.83
C LYS A 293 13.29 -12.34 -14.44
N LYS A 294 12.51 -13.37 -14.09
CA LYS A 294 11.87 -13.45 -12.79
C LYS A 294 12.89 -13.58 -11.66
N VAL A 295 13.86 -14.50 -11.80
CA VAL A 295 14.93 -14.68 -10.83
C VAL A 295 15.81 -13.45 -10.73
N SER A 296 16.14 -12.80 -11.87
CA SER A 296 16.89 -11.55 -11.88
C SER A 296 16.17 -10.43 -11.12
N LYS A 297 14.84 -10.36 -11.23
CA LYS A 297 14.02 -9.43 -10.44
C LYS A 297 14.07 -9.76 -8.94
N TYR A 298 14.04 -11.05 -8.57
CA TYR A 298 14.16 -11.45 -7.15
C TYR A 298 15.50 -11.03 -6.57
N ILE A 299 16.60 -11.32 -7.25
CA ILE A 299 17.96 -10.93 -6.82
C ILE A 299 18.05 -9.41 -6.67
N SER A 300 17.60 -8.65 -7.69
CA SER A 300 17.73 -7.18 -7.68
C SER A 300 16.81 -6.48 -6.69
N SER A 301 15.59 -7.00 -6.46
CA SER A 301 14.59 -6.35 -5.62
C SER A 301 14.61 -6.83 -4.17
N PHE A 302 14.91 -8.12 -3.95
CA PHE A 302 14.77 -8.77 -2.65
C PHE A 302 16.05 -9.51 -2.21
N GLY A 303 17.15 -9.44 -2.95
CA GLY A 303 18.40 -10.09 -2.60
C GLY A 303 19.20 -9.32 -1.53
N ASP A 304 20.40 -8.90 -1.91
CA ASP A 304 21.36 -8.24 -0.98
C ASP A 304 20.77 -7.01 -0.28
N SER A 305 19.85 -6.29 -0.93
CA SER A 305 19.23 -5.09 -0.33
C SER A 305 18.43 -5.39 0.94
N LEU A 306 17.69 -6.51 1.00
CA LEU A 306 16.99 -6.94 2.22
C LEU A 306 17.98 -7.42 3.28
N LEU A 307 18.98 -8.20 2.86
CA LEU A 307 20.01 -8.72 3.76
C LEU A 307 20.81 -7.58 4.43
N GLN A 308 21.21 -6.58 3.66
CA GLN A 308 21.89 -5.40 4.18
C GLN A 308 21.03 -4.62 5.19
N LYS A 309 19.73 -4.42 4.91
CA LYS A 309 18.80 -3.77 5.86
C LYS A 309 18.67 -4.54 7.17
N ALA A 310 18.53 -5.86 7.08
CA ALA A 310 18.49 -6.70 8.28
C ALA A 310 19.80 -6.65 9.07
N HIS A 311 20.96 -6.64 8.40
CA HIS A 311 22.26 -6.53 9.07
C HIS A 311 22.50 -5.16 9.69
N ALA A 312 21.97 -4.09 9.09
CA ALA A 312 22.05 -2.74 9.64
C ALA A 312 21.19 -2.56 10.92
N SER A 313 20.22 -3.43 11.13
CA SER A 313 19.37 -3.43 12.32
C SER A 313 19.92 -4.40 13.39
N PRO A 314 20.09 -3.96 14.66
CA PRO A 314 20.61 -4.83 15.73
C PRO A 314 19.78 -6.09 15.95
N ASP A 315 18.47 -6.01 15.76
CA ASP A 315 17.51 -7.10 15.96
C ASP A 315 17.18 -7.90 14.67
N LYS A 316 17.91 -7.61 13.57
CA LYS A 316 17.70 -8.26 12.26
C LYS A 316 16.32 -8.04 11.65
N ARG A 317 15.59 -7.02 12.09
CA ARG A 317 14.27 -6.70 11.54
C ARG A 317 14.37 -5.76 10.35
N VAL A 318 13.55 -6.06 9.34
CA VAL A 318 13.36 -5.23 8.15
C VAL A 318 12.17 -4.32 8.41
N ARG A 319 12.44 -3.04 8.48
CA ARG A 319 11.44 -1.98 8.72
C ARG A 319 11.14 -1.26 7.42
N ALA A 320 9.90 -1.37 6.98
CA ALA A 320 9.40 -0.64 5.82
C ALA A 320 8.78 0.68 6.26
N ARG A 321 8.61 1.60 5.32
CA ARG A 321 7.84 2.83 5.52
C ARG A 321 6.52 2.73 4.78
N TYR A 322 5.42 3.00 5.47
CA TYR A 322 4.07 3.03 4.91
C TYR A 322 3.58 4.47 4.78
N ASN A 323 3.31 4.89 3.54
CA ASN A 323 2.77 6.22 3.30
C ASN A 323 1.24 6.11 3.20
N ILE A 324 0.54 6.67 4.18
CA ILE A 324 -0.92 6.72 4.25
C ILE A 324 -1.45 7.60 3.11
N ALA A 325 -2.52 7.16 2.46
CA ALA A 325 -3.19 7.88 1.38
C ALA A 325 -2.26 8.29 0.22
N ALA A 326 -1.27 7.47 -0.09
CA ALA A 326 -0.28 7.75 -1.13
C ALA A 326 -0.83 7.56 -2.56
N ALA A 327 -1.69 6.58 -2.77
CA ALA A 327 -2.36 6.39 -4.05
C ALA A 327 -3.57 7.32 -4.19
N LYS A 328 -4.03 7.58 -5.43
CA LYS A 328 -5.18 8.44 -5.71
C LYS A 328 -6.46 8.01 -4.96
N THR A 329 -6.66 6.71 -4.80
CA THR A 329 -7.74 6.09 -4.04
C THR A 329 -7.54 6.12 -2.52
N GLY A 330 -6.41 6.61 -2.03
CA GLY A 330 -6.05 6.63 -0.62
C GLY A 330 -5.30 5.39 -0.14
N ARG A 331 -5.07 4.38 -1.00
CA ARG A 331 -4.28 3.18 -0.62
C ARG A 331 -2.88 3.56 -0.17
N PHE A 332 -2.32 2.73 0.72
CA PHE A 332 -0.92 2.83 1.14
C PHE A 332 0.04 2.67 -0.03
N SER A 333 1.19 3.32 0.06
CA SER A 333 2.39 2.84 -0.61
C SER A 333 3.40 2.40 0.44
N CYS A 334 4.19 1.39 0.10
CA CYS A 334 5.23 0.86 0.96
C CYS A 334 6.59 1.02 0.30
N SER A 335 7.60 1.43 1.06
CA SER A 335 8.94 1.69 0.56
C SER A 335 10.01 1.37 1.60
N GLY A 336 11.23 1.22 1.15
CA GLY A 336 12.41 1.12 1.97
C GLY A 336 12.64 -0.11 2.86
N PRO A 337 12.19 -1.36 2.52
CA PRO A 337 11.77 -1.92 1.23
C PRO A 337 10.25 -1.91 1.00
N ASN A 338 9.82 -2.17 -0.23
CA ASN A 338 8.40 -2.37 -0.50
C ASN A 338 7.98 -3.82 -0.18
N LEU A 339 7.53 -4.06 1.06
CA LEU A 339 7.07 -5.37 1.51
C LEU A 339 5.78 -5.82 0.80
N GLN A 340 4.94 -4.87 0.35
CA GLN A 340 3.69 -5.18 -0.36
C GLN A 340 3.93 -5.77 -1.76
N GLN A 341 5.14 -5.67 -2.31
CA GLN A 341 5.51 -6.28 -3.59
C GLN A 341 6.23 -7.62 -3.45
N ILE A 342 6.44 -8.13 -2.24
CA ILE A 342 7.00 -9.46 -2.03
C ILE A 342 6.01 -10.50 -2.55
N PRO A 343 6.38 -11.25 -3.60
CA PRO A 343 5.47 -12.16 -4.25
C PRO A 343 5.05 -13.31 -3.33
N ARG A 344 3.85 -13.82 -3.53
CA ARG A 344 3.47 -15.17 -3.08
C ARG A 344 4.32 -16.20 -3.81
N ASP A 345 4.33 -17.43 -3.33
CA ASP A 345 5.12 -18.51 -3.88
C ASP A 345 4.87 -18.73 -5.37
N ASN A 346 5.83 -19.34 -6.02
CA ASN A 346 5.89 -19.39 -7.45
C ASN A 346 6.10 -20.80 -7.98
N GLU A 347 5.12 -21.29 -8.70
CA GLU A 347 5.18 -22.57 -9.38
C GLU A 347 6.44 -22.77 -10.27
N LEU A 348 6.99 -21.67 -10.85
CA LEU A 348 8.18 -21.74 -11.71
C LEU A 348 9.50 -22.00 -10.97
N LEU A 349 9.58 -21.59 -9.71
CA LEU A 349 10.83 -21.64 -8.92
C LEU A 349 10.73 -22.60 -7.73
N GLY A 350 9.52 -23.08 -7.41
CA GLY A 350 9.22 -23.93 -6.27
C GLY A 350 9.18 -23.19 -4.94
N GLU A 351 8.52 -23.77 -3.93
CA GLU A 351 8.36 -23.20 -2.58
C GLU A 351 9.69 -22.92 -1.87
N ALA A 352 10.71 -23.71 -2.17
CA ALA A 352 12.05 -23.55 -1.58
C ALA A 352 12.71 -22.20 -1.90
N THR A 353 12.20 -21.48 -2.92
CA THR A 353 12.72 -20.19 -3.37
C THR A 353 11.88 -19.00 -2.94
N SER A 354 10.87 -19.19 -2.10
CA SER A 354 9.97 -18.13 -1.62
C SER A 354 10.69 -17.10 -0.76
N VAL A 355 10.61 -15.83 -1.15
CA VAL A 355 11.11 -14.70 -0.35
C VAL A 355 10.42 -14.65 1.01
N ARG A 356 9.10 -14.93 1.06
CA ARG A 356 8.30 -14.91 2.30
C ARG A 356 8.81 -15.89 3.36
N SER A 357 9.43 -17.00 2.91
CA SER A 357 9.97 -18.01 3.83
C SER A 357 11.13 -17.51 4.69
N SER A 358 11.79 -16.41 4.31
CA SER A 358 12.85 -15.77 5.11
C SER A 358 12.33 -14.88 6.23
N PHE A 359 11.08 -14.43 6.15
CA PHE A 359 10.46 -13.66 7.22
C PHE A 359 9.85 -14.62 8.23
N VAL A 360 10.37 -14.59 9.46
CA VAL A 360 10.09 -15.59 10.49
C VAL A 360 9.66 -14.97 11.80
N ALA A 361 8.94 -15.75 12.62
CA ALA A 361 8.71 -15.40 14.01
C ALA A 361 9.96 -15.67 14.86
N PRO A 362 10.26 -14.87 15.90
CA PRO A 362 11.26 -15.21 16.90
C PRO A 362 10.96 -16.52 17.61
N ALA A 363 11.98 -17.11 18.25
CA ALA A 363 11.80 -18.33 19.04
C ALA A 363 10.73 -18.13 20.14
N GLY A 364 9.78 -19.05 20.22
CA GLY A 364 8.64 -18.98 21.16
C GLY A 364 7.49 -18.09 20.70
N CYS A 365 7.57 -17.50 19.51
CA CYS A 365 6.53 -16.68 18.89
C CYS A 365 5.93 -17.33 17.64
N ARG A 366 4.84 -16.75 17.17
CA ARG A 366 4.16 -17.03 15.89
C ARG A 366 3.90 -15.73 15.15
N LEU A 367 3.88 -15.81 13.82
CA LEU A 367 3.22 -14.82 12.98
C LEU A 367 1.76 -15.22 12.86
N VAL A 368 0.86 -14.25 13.01
CA VAL A 368 -0.60 -14.41 12.84
C VAL A 368 -1.02 -13.49 11.72
N SER A 369 -1.88 -13.94 10.81
CA SER A 369 -2.40 -13.10 9.74
C SER A 369 -3.82 -13.45 9.37
N PHE A 370 -4.60 -12.42 9.03
CA PHE A 370 -5.85 -12.52 8.30
C PHE A 370 -5.83 -11.63 7.07
N ASP A 371 -6.49 -12.09 6.01
CA ASP A 371 -6.68 -11.39 4.73
C ASP A 371 -8.18 -11.29 4.42
N TYR A 372 -8.63 -10.18 3.87
CA TYR A 372 -10.00 -10.07 3.37
C TYR A 372 -10.16 -10.83 2.05
N SER A 373 -11.10 -11.77 2.03
CA SER A 373 -11.38 -12.57 0.83
C SER A 373 -12.23 -11.78 -0.18
N GLY A 374 -11.62 -11.38 -1.31
CA GLY A 374 -12.32 -10.73 -2.41
C GLY A 374 -12.97 -9.40 -2.05
N ILE A 375 -12.41 -8.62 -1.15
CA ILE A 375 -13.02 -7.41 -0.59
C ILE A 375 -13.52 -6.42 -1.65
N GLU A 376 -12.79 -6.22 -2.76
CA GLU A 376 -13.22 -5.28 -3.81
C GLU A 376 -14.52 -5.73 -4.50
N LEU A 377 -14.70 -7.02 -4.74
CA LEU A 377 -15.94 -7.55 -5.31
C LEU A 377 -17.12 -7.46 -4.34
N ARG A 378 -16.88 -7.78 -3.05
CA ARG A 378 -17.89 -7.63 -1.99
C ARG A 378 -18.35 -6.18 -1.85
N VAL A 379 -17.39 -5.27 -1.82
CA VAL A 379 -17.66 -3.82 -1.74
C VAL A 379 -18.40 -3.32 -2.98
N LEU A 380 -18.04 -3.80 -4.18
CA LEU A 380 -18.78 -3.45 -5.40
C LEU A 380 -20.24 -3.91 -5.31
N ALA A 381 -20.48 -5.16 -4.90
CA ALA A 381 -21.84 -5.71 -4.73
C ALA A 381 -22.67 -4.85 -3.76
N LEU A 382 -22.06 -4.41 -2.66
CA LEU A 382 -22.75 -3.58 -1.65
C LEU A 382 -22.99 -2.14 -2.13
N LEU A 383 -22.00 -1.52 -2.79
CA LEU A 383 -22.15 -0.14 -3.31
C LEU A 383 -23.14 -0.06 -4.47
N SER A 384 -23.27 -1.11 -5.25
CA SER A 384 -24.21 -1.21 -6.36
C SER A 384 -25.57 -1.78 -5.97
N GLU A 385 -25.70 -2.33 -4.74
CA GLU A 385 -26.87 -3.08 -4.27
C GLU A 385 -27.18 -4.31 -5.15
N ASP A 386 -26.15 -4.86 -5.85
CA ASP A 386 -26.29 -6.02 -6.73
C ASP A 386 -26.39 -7.31 -5.90
N LYS A 387 -27.61 -7.83 -5.78
CA LYS A 387 -27.90 -9.02 -4.97
C LYS A 387 -27.28 -10.27 -5.56
N GLN A 388 -27.31 -10.41 -6.90
CA GLN A 388 -26.76 -11.59 -7.56
C GLN A 388 -25.24 -11.66 -7.39
N LEU A 389 -24.55 -10.51 -7.51
CA LEU A 389 -23.11 -10.44 -7.27
C LEU A 389 -22.79 -10.78 -5.82
N LEU A 390 -23.61 -10.32 -4.87
CA LEU A 390 -23.41 -10.60 -3.43
C LEU A 390 -23.65 -12.09 -3.12
N GLU A 391 -24.70 -12.69 -3.65
CA GLU A 391 -24.98 -14.13 -3.51
C GLU A 391 -23.84 -14.98 -4.10
N ASP A 392 -23.41 -14.68 -5.31
CA ASP A 392 -22.30 -15.40 -5.97
C ASP A 392 -20.96 -15.25 -5.21
N MET A 393 -20.78 -14.18 -4.45
CA MET A 393 -19.61 -13.98 -3.58
C MET A 393 -19.67 -14.76 -2.28
N VAL A 394 -20.86 -14.97 -1.72
CA VAL A 394 -21.06 -15.59 -0.40
C VAL A 394 -21.31 -17.10 -0.53
N GLU A 395 -22.23 -17.49 -1.39
CA GLU A 395 -22.70 -18.88 -1.53
C GLU A 395 -22.01 -19.63 -2.67
N GLY A 396 -21.50 -18.90 -3.66
CA GLY A 396 -20.91 -19.41 -4.89
C GLY A 396 -19.40 -19.24 -4.98
N ASP A 397 -18.94 -19.34 -6.20
CA ASP A 397 -17.59 -18.97 -6.62
C ASP A 397 -17.71 -18.20 -7.93
N ILE A 398 -17.84 -16.87 -7.82
CA ILE A 398 -17.98 -15.98 -8.98
C ILE A 398 -16.94 -16.29 -10.08
N HIS A 399 -15.74 -16.69 -9.70
CA HIS A 399 -14.70 -16.99 -10.68
C HIS A 399 -14.93 -18.33 -11.37
N SER A 400 -15.55 -19.30 -10.69
CA SER A 400 -15.98 -20.56 -11.32
C SER A 400 -17.18 -20.37 -12.21
N GLU A 401 -18.15 -19.52 -11.83
CA GLU A 401 -19.29 -19.17 -12.68
C GLU A 401 -18.84 -18.49 -13.98
N VAL A 402 -18.00 -17.46 -13.87
CA VAL A 402 -17.42 -16.79 -15.05
C VAL A 402 -16.56 -17.77 -15.86
N ALA A 403 -15.81 -18.67 -15.23
CA ALA A 403 -15.01 -19.69 -15.91
C ALA A 403 -15.88 -20.68 -16.67
N ALA A 404 -17.03 -21.09 -16.12
CA ALA A 404 -17.96 -21.99 -16.78
C ALA A 404 -18.53 -21.38 -18.06
N VAL A 405 -18.84 -20.08 -18.03
CA VAL A 405 -19.28 -19.33 -19.22
C VAL A 405 -18.17 -19.26 -20.28
N ILE A 406 -16.95 -18.93 -19.86
CA ILE A 406 -15.79 -18.88 -20.77
C ILE A 406 -15.54 -20.25 -21.43
N ALA A 407 -15.67 -21.33 -20.67
CA ALA A 407 -15.44 -22.69 -21.14
C ALA A 407 -16.64 -23.30 -21.91
N GLY A 408 -17.84 -22.74 -21.74
CA GLY A 408 -19.10 -23.32 -22.28
C GLY A 408 -19.57 -24.56 -21.55
N HIS A 409 -19.01 -24.89 -20.38
CA HIS A 409 -19.41 -26.02 -19.53
C HIS A 409 -19.02 -25.79 -18.06
N ALA A 410 -19.61 -26.53 -17.14
CA ALA A 410 -19.29 -26.47 -15.73
C ALA A 410 -17.80 -26.78 -15.47
N ILE A 411 -17.17 -26.04 -14.53
CA ILE A 411 -15.75 -26.16 -14.20
C ILE A 411 -15.60 -26.95 -12.89
N ASP A 412 -14.75 -27.99 -12.94
CA ASP A 412 -14.31 -28.70 -11.73
C ASP A 412 -13.04 -28.04 -11.18
N LYS A 413 -13.20 -27.22 -10.13
CA LYS A 413 -12.11 -26.50 -9.46
C LYS A 413 -11.09 -27.39 -8.74
N SER A 414 -11.34 -28.70 -8.61
CA SER A 414 -10.38 -29.64 -8.04
C SER A 414 -9.28 -30.04 -9.03
N THR A 415 -9.56 -29.91 -10.34
CA THR A 415 -8.61 -30.26 -11.40
C THR A 415 -7.64 -29.11 -11.72
N PRO A 416 -6.43 -29.41 -12.26
CA PRO A 416 -5.50 -28.39 -12.73
C PRO A 416 -6.11 -27.46 -13.80
N GLU A 417 -6.87 -28.03 -14.74
CA GLU A 417 -7.56 -27.31 -15.81
C GLU A 417 -8.63 -26.36 -15.24
N GLY A 418 -9.42 -26.83 -14.28
CA GLY A 418 -10.43 -26.02 -13.62
C GLY A 418 -9.83 -24.90 -12.80
N LYS A 419 -8.73 -25.14 -12.09
CA LYS A 419 -7.96 -24.09 -11.38
C LYS A 419 -7.44 -23.02 -12.35
N LYS A 420 -6.90 -23.44 -13.50
CA LYS A 420 -6.42 -22.51 -14.53
C LYS A 420 -7.56 -21.68 -15.12
N ALA A 421 -8.70 -22.30 -15.45
CA ALA A 421 -9.89 -21.63 -15.97
C ALA A 421 -10.41 -20.59 -14.95
N ARG A 422 -10.50 -20.97 -13.67
CA ARG A 422 -10.90 -20.09 -12.58
C ARG A 422 -9.95 -18.89 -12.42
N THR A 423 -8.64 -19.11 -12.54
CA THR A 423 -7.63 -18.03 -12.48
C THR A 423 -7.79 -17.05 -13.65
N SER A 424 -8.08 -17.56 -14.85
CA SER A 424 -8.37 -16.73 -16.03
C SER A 424 -9.64 -15.91 -15.85
N ALA A 425 -10.71 -16.51 -15.34
CA ALA A 425 -11.99 -15.86 -15.06
C ALA A 425 -11.85 -14.75 -13.99
N LYS A 426 -10.98 -14.94 -13.01
CA LYS A 426 -10.63 -13.88 -12.05
C LYS A 426 -10.10 -12.63 -12.77
N GLY A 427 -9.22 -12.82 -13.76
CA GLY A 427 -8.71 -11.73 -14.59
C GLY A 427 -9.80 -11.01 -15.39
N VAL A 428 -10.84 -11.72 -15.85
CA VAL A 428 -12.00 -11.14 -16.55
C VAL A 428 -12.79 -10.23 -15.64
N SER A 429 -13.25 -10.78 -14.51
CA SER A 429 -14.06 -10.03 -13.54
C SER A 429 -13.36 -8.75 -13.09
N PHE A 430 -12.09 -8.85 -12.70
CA PHE A 430 -11.31 -7.67 -12.32
C PHE A 430 -11.07 -6.71 -13.49
N GLY A 431 -10.82 -7.21 -14.70
CA GLY A 431 -10.68 -6.36 -15.89
C GLY A 431 -11.94 -5.52 -16.14
N ILE A 432 -13.13 -6.13 -16.05
CA ILE A 432 -14.41 -5.44 -16.24
C ILE A 432 -14.62 -4.39 -15.13
N ILE A 433 -14.37 -4.75 -13.87
CA ILE A 433 -14.50 -3.86 -12.72
C ILE A 433 -13.55 -2.66 -12.85
N TYR A 434 -12.31 -2.90 -13.28
CA TYR A 434 -11.31 -1.85 -13.52
C TYR A 434 -11.56 -1.05 -14.80
N GLY A 435 -12.70 -1.28 -15.46
CA GLY A 435 -13.13 -0.49 -16.60
C GLY A 435 -12.44 -0.84 -17.90
N SER A 436 -11.81 -2.01 -18.01
CA SER A 436 -11.28 -2.49 -19.29
C SER A 436 -12.40 -2.58 -20.33
N GLY A 437 -12.18 -1.96 -21.49
CA GLY A 437 -13.00 -2.21 -22.68
C GLY A 437 -12.66 -3.55 -23.33
N ALA A 438 -13.46 -3.96 -24.34
CA ALA A 438 -13.29 -5.24 -25.02
C ALA A 438 -11.88 -5.46 -25.57
N SER A 439 -11.26 -4.44 -26.18
CA SER A 439 -9.89 -4.55 -26.70
C SER A 439 -8.85 -4.81 -25.59
N GLY A 440 -8.94 -4.12 -24.45
CA GLY A 440 -8.05 -4.34 -23.31
C GLY A 440 -8.27 -5.70 -22.66
N LEU A 441 -9.52 -6.13 -22.53
CA LEU A 441 -9.88 -7.43 -22.01
C LEU A 441 -9.40 -8.57 -22.93
N ALA A 442 -9.56 -8.43 -24.25
CA ALA A 442 -9.09 -9.38 -25.25
C ALA A 442 -7.58 -9.62 -25.14
N VAL A 443 -6.80 -8.56 -25.00
CA VAL A 443 -5.34 -8.66 -24.78
C VAL A 443 -5.01 -9.39 -23.48
N ASN A 444 -5.65 -9.01 -22.38
CA ASN A 444 -5.42 -9.62 -21.07
C ASN A 444 -5.79 -11.12 -21.04
N MET A 445 -6.87 -11.47 -21.71
CA MET A 445 -7.40 -12.84 -21.77
C MET A 445 -6.81 -13.68 -22.90
N ARG A 446 -6.06 -13.06 -23.81
CA ARG A 446 -5.54 -13.74 -25.01
C ARG A 446 -6.65 -14.34 -25.87
N THR A 447 -7.71 -13.58 -26.07
CA THR A 447 -8.88 -13.96 -26.87
C THR A 447 -9.15 -12.91 -27.94
N THR A 448 -10.19 -13.11 -28.75
CA THR A 448 -10.61 -12.11 -29.74
C THR A 448 -11.42 -10.99 -29.08
N VAL A 449 -11.52 -9.85 -29.74
CA VAL A 449 -12.34 -8.72 -29.26
C VAL A 449 -13.81 -9.11 -29.15
N GLU A 450 -14.30 -9.87 -30.12
CA GLU A 450 -15.68 -10.37 -30.16
C GLU A 450 -16.00 -11.25 -28.94
N LYS A 451 -15.10 -12.17 -28.57
CA LYS A 451 -15.26 -12.97 -27.35
C LYS A 451 -15.18 -12.13 -26.08
N ALA A 452 -14.32 -11.12 -26.04
CA ALA A 452 -14.25 -10.21 -24.91
C ALA A 452 -15.55 -9.39 -24.77
N GLU A 453 -16.19 -9.00 -25.89
CA GLU A 453 -17.52 -8.38 -25.91
C GLU A 453 -18.60 -9.31 -25.36
N GLU A 454 -18.59 -10.59 -25.75
CA GLU A 454 -19.51 -11.60 -25.21
C GLU A 454 -19.37 -11.75 -23.69
N TYR A 455 -18.15 -11.73 -23.16
CA TYR A 455 -17.91 -11.81 -21.71
C TYR A 455 -18.36 -10.56 -20.98
N ILE A 456 -18.13 -9.37 -21.55
CA ILE A 456 -18.62 -8.12 -20.98
C ILE A 456 -20.15 -8.11 -20.97
N ALA A 457 -20.79 -8.56 -22.06
CA ALA A 457 -22.24 -8.63 -22.17
C ALA A 457 -22.84 -9.62 -21.15
N PHE A 458 -22.24 -10.81 -21.01
CA PHE A 458 -22.65 -11.78 -19.98
C PHE A 458 -22.53 -11.21 -18.58
N TRP A 459 -21.40 -10.57 -18.27
CA TRP A 459 -21.17 -9.96 -16.95
C TRP A 459 -22.17 -8.84 -16.66
N ALA A 460 -22.45 -7.99 -17.66
CA ALA A 460 -23.41 -6.90 -17.57
C ALA A 460 -24.86 -7.39 -17.43
N ASP A 461 -25.22 -8.51 -18.04
CA ASP A 461 -26.53 -9.13 -17.90
C ASP A 461 -26.71 -9.78 -16.52
N ARG A 462 -25.72 -10.53 -16.05
CA ARG A 462 -25.77 -11.24 -14.76
C ARG A 462 -25.67 -10.28 -13.56
N TYR A 463 -24.83 -9.25 -13.64
CA TYR A 463 -24.58 -8.27 -12.57
C TYR A 463 -24.94 -6.86 -13.05
N SER A 464 -26.22 -6.71 -13.42
CA SER A 464 -26.70 -5.49 -14.07
C SER A 464 -26.60 -4.26 -13.19
N ASP A 465 -26.86 -4.40 -11.89
CA ASP A 465 -26.81 -3.27 -10.95
C ASP A 465 -25.35 -2.80 -10.74
N ALA A 466 -24.39 -3.72 -10.69
CA ALA A 466 -22.98 -3.39 -10.62
C ALA A 466 -22.47 -2.69 -11.89
N PHE A 467 -22.95 -3.13 -13.06
CA PHE A 467 -22.61 -2.49 -14.33
C PHE A 467 -23.22 -1.10 -14.47
N ASP A 468 -24.44 -0.90 -14.03
CA ASP A 468 -25.13 0.39 -14.01
C ASP A 468 -24.50 1.35 -13.01
N TYR A 469 -24.12 0.87 -11.81
CA TYR A 469 -23.36 1.63 -10.83
C TYR A 469 -22.07 2.19 -11.46
N ARG A 470 -21.28 1.34 -12.13
CA ARG A 470 -20.08 1.76 -12.86
C ARG A 470 -20.38 2.90 -13.84
N ASN A 471 -21.41 2.75 -14.67
CA ASN A 471 -21.79 3.76 -15.67
C ASN A 471 -22.23 5.07 -15.01
N LYS A 472 -22.95 5.00 -13.91
CA LYS A 472 -23.39 6.15 -13.10
C LYS A 472 -22.17 6.93 -12.55
N ILE A 473 -21.19 6.25 -11.97
CA ILE A 473 -19.97 6.87 -11.46
C ILE A 473 -19.16 7.55 -12.58
N MET A 474 -19.04 6.92 -13.75
CA MET A 474 -18.37 7.53 -14.90
C MET A 474 -19.09 8.81 -15.39
N ALA A 475 -20.42 8.78 -15.44
CA ALA A 475 -21.22 9.96 -15.81
C ALA A 475 -21.08 11.08 -14.78
N GLU A 476 -21.11 10.76 -13.48
CA GLU A 476 -20.90 11.72 -12.40
C GLU A 476 -19.51 12.38 -12.48
N ALA A 477 -18.46 11.58 -12.61
CA ALA A 477 -17.09 12.06 -12.76
C ALA A 477 -16.91 12.97 -13.99
N SER A 478 -17.56 12.65 -15.11
CA SER A 478 -17.54 13.50 -16.31
C SER A 478 -18.18 14.86 -16.07
N ARG A 479 -19.27 14.91 -15.29
CA ARG A 479 -20.05 16.13 -15.02
C ARG A 479 -19.42 16.98 -13.93
N THR A 480 -19.05 16.38 -12.78
CA THR A 480 -18.63 17.08 -11.56
C THR A 480 -17.12 17.23 -11.44
N ARG A 481 -16.34 16.39 -12.09
CA ARG A 481 -14.89 16.19 -11.90
C ARG A 481 -14.51 15.58 -10.55
N TYR A 482 -15.47 15.20 -9.75
CA TYR A 482 -15.28 14.59 -8.45
C TYR A 482 -16.06 13.28 -8.37
N ILE A 483 -15.57 12.37 -7.54
CA ILE A 483 -16.24 11.14 -7.15
C ILE A 483 -16.33 11.18 -5.63
N ARG A 484 -17.55 11.02 -5.07
CA ARG A 484 -17.73 10.83 -3.64
C ARG A 484 -17.57 9.35 -3.29
N CYS A 485 -16.89 9.09 -2.18
CA CYS A 485 -16.58 7.76 -1.68
C CYS A 485 -17.39 7.41 -0.44
N ALA A 486 -17.48 6.13 -0.09
CA ALA A 486 -18.29 5.63 1.03
C ALA A 486 -17.82 6.17 2.41
N ASP A 487 -16.54 6.48 2.57
CA ASP A 487 -15.98 7.10 3.79
C ASP A 487 -16.30 8.60 3.92
N GLY A 488 -16.99 9.18 2.95
CA GLY A 488 -17.32 10.60 2.90
C GLY A 488 -16.30 11.47 2.18
N GLY A 489 -15.09 10.96 1.93
CA GLY A 489 -14.08 11.68 1.16
C GLY A 489 -14.45 11.80 -0.32
N THR A 490 -13.74 12.68 -1.02
CA THR A 490 -13.89 12.86 -2.48
C THR A 490 -12.57 12.66 -3.21
N ILE A 491 -12.66 12.35 -4.50
CA ILE A 491 -11.50 12.20 -5.38
C ILE A 491 -11.68 13.14 -6.58
N TYR A 492 -10.78 14.10 -6.73
CA TYR A 492 -10.74 14.97 -7.90
C TYR A 492 -10.14 14.24 -9.10
N MET A 493 -10.89 14.12 -10.18
CA MET A 493 -10.53 13.35 -11.38
C MET A 493 -9.80 14.16 -12.46
N GLY A 494 -9.45 15.41 -12.18
CA GLY A 494 -8.79 16.28 -13.14
C GLY A 494 -9.73 16.88 -14.20
N LYS A 495 -9.17 17.65 -15.12
CA LYS A 495 -9.95 18.34 -16.17
C LYS A 495 -10.51 17.38 -17.24
N LYS A 496 -9.84 16.24 -17.46
CA LYS A 496 -10.25 15.17 -18.40
C LYS A 496 -10.22 13.84 -17.64
N PRO A 497 -11.34 13.42 -17.01
CA PRO A 497 -11.39 12.15 -16.30
C PRO A 497 -11.13 10.95 -17.22
N GLU A 498 -10.29 10.02 -16.79
CA GLU A 498 -10.14 8.71 -17.42
C GLU A 498 -11.27 7.81 -16.91
N LEU A 499 -12.35 7.70 -17.69
CA LEU A 499 -13.59 7.06 -17.25
C LEU A 499 -13.43 5.63 -16.70
N PRO A 500 -12.58 4.75 -17.28
CA PRO A 500 -12.35 3.45 -16.70
C PRO A 500 -11.81 3.48 -15.27
N GLN A 501 -10.88 4.39 -14.99
CA GLN A 501 -10.33 4.58 -13.63
C GLN A 501 -11.39 5.12 -12.67
N CYS A 502 -12.29 6.00 -13.16
CA CYS A 502 -13.38 6.56 -12.37
C CYS A 502 -14.28 5.47 -11.77
N ALA A 503 -14.58 4.43 -12.54
CA ALA A 503 -15.47 3.35 -12.12
C ALA A 503 -14.92 2.56 -10.91
N ASN A 504 -13.61 2.38 -10.86
CA ASN A 504 -12.96 1.55 -9.83
C ASN A 504 -12.57 2.33 -8.55
N TYR A 505 -12.39 3.65 -8.62
CA TYR A 505 -11.89 4.41 -7.48
C TYR A 505 -12.78 4.36 -6.24
N PRO A 506 -14.13 4.44 -6.32
CA PRO A 506 -15.00 4.29 -5.15
C PRO A 506 -14.87 2.91 -4.50
N VAL A 507 -14.74 1.86 -5.31
CA VAL A 507 -14.58 0.47 -4.83
C VAL A 507 -13.26 0.31 -4.09
N GLN A 508 -12.15 0.75 -4.69
CA GLN A 508 -10.83 0.70 -4.05
C GLN A 508 -10.79 1.54 -2.77
N ARG A 509 -11.44 2.72 -2.76
CA ARG A 509 -11.49 3.59 -1.60
C ARG A 509 -12.30 2.97 -0.47
N ALA A 510 -13.44 2.35 -0.77
CA ALA A 510 -14.26 1.70 0.25
C ALA A 510 -13.56 0.44 0.81
N ALA A 511 -12.88 -0.36 -0.03
CA ALA A 511 -12.04 -1.46 0.45
C ALA A 511 -10.90 -0.98 1.36
N LEU A 512 -10.24 0.13 0.98
CA LEU A 512 -9.26 0.78 1.88
C LEU A 512 -9.90 1.19 3.21
N SER A 513 -11.10 1.78 3.18
CA SER A 513 -11.75 2.28 4.40
C SER A 513 -12.10 1.13 5.36
N VAL A 514 -12.45 -0.05 4.84
CA VAL A 514 -12.59 -1.28 5.62
C VAL A 514 -11.25 -1.64 6.27
N MET A 515 -10.17 -1.69 5.47
CA MET A 515 -8.83 -2.04 5.97
C MET A 515 -8.29 -1.02 6.97
N ALA A 516 -8.53 0.28 6.74
CA ALA A 516 -8.15 1.35 7.66
C ALA A 516 -8.82 1.17 9.03
N ARG A 517 -10.14 0.93 9.04
CA ARG A 517 -10.88 0.66 10.28
C ARG A 517 -10.42 -0.61 10.96
N ALA A 518 -10.05 -1.66 10.19
CA ALA A 518 -9.49 -2.89 10.74
C ALA A 518 -8.17 -2.63 11.48
N LEU A 519 -7.25 -1.89 10.86
CA LEU A 519 -5.97 -1.51 11.50
C LEU A 519 -6.19 -0.68 12.78
N ILE A 520 -7.06 0.33 12.72
CA ILE A 520 -7.38 1.20 13.86
C ILE A 520 -8.01 0.39 14.99
N ARG A 521 -9.03 -0.41 14.67
CA ARG A 521 -9.76 -1.22 15.65
C ARG A 521 -8.83 -2.24 16.30
N HIS A 522 -8.05 -2.95 15.51
CA HIS A 522 -7.13 -3.97 16.01
C HIS A 522 -6.04 -3.37 16.91
N LYS A 523 -5.49 -2.22 16.53
CA LYS A 523 -4.56 -1.46 17.41
C LYS A 523 -5.19 -1.14 18.76
N ASN A 524 -6.41 -0.61 18.75
CA ASN A 524 -7.12 -0.26 19.98
C ASN A 524 -7.41 -1.50 20.85
N THR A 525 -7.88 -2.60 20.22
CA THR A 525 -8.11 -3.88 20.91
C THR A 525 -6.83 -4.40 21.57
N LEU A 526 -5.69 -4.35 20.87
CA LEU A 526 -4.40 -4.75 21.43
C LEU A 526 -3.95 -3.84 22.57
N ASP A 527 -4.13 -2.53 22.45
CA ASP A 527 -3.74 -1.58 23.51
C ASP A 527 -4.60 -1.77 24.78
N GLU A 528 -5.91 -1.98 24.62
CA GLU A 528 -6.78 -2.35 25.71
C GLU A 528 -6.39 -3.68 26.38
N ALA A 529 -6.09 -4.72 25.58
CA ALA A 529 -5.62 -6.00 26.09
C ALA A 529 -4.29 -5.85 26.86
N ARG A 530 -3.33 -5.12 26.28
CA ARG A 530 -2.04 -4.81 26.92
C ARG A 530 -2.21 -4.08 28.26
N SER A 531 -3.17 -3.14 28.34
CA SER A 531 -3.46 -2.42 29.60
C SER A 531 -3.97 -3.34 30.72
N ARG A 532 -4.61 -4.48 30.36
CA ARG A 532 -5.04 -5.53 31.29
C ARG A 532 -3.96 -6.58 31.57
N GLY A 533 -2.78 -6.43 30.96
CA GLY A 533 -1.67 -7.40 31.07
C GLY A 533 -1.81 -8.61 30.13
N GLU A 534 -2.76 -8.57 29.20
CA GLU A 534 -2.98 -9.57 28.15
C GLU A 534 -2.23 -9.17 26.89
N HIS A 535 -1.86 -10.11 26.03
CA HIS A 535 -1.20 -9.83 24.74
C HIS A 535 -0.01 -8.85 24.80
N THR A 536 0.69 -8.80 25.94
CA THR A 536 1.77 -7.82 26.20
C THR A 536 2.96 -7.94 25.25
N ARG A 537 3.06 -9.05 24.52
CA ARG A 537 4.10 -9.34 23.52
C ARG A 537 3.56 -9.41 22.10
N THR A 538 2.25 -9.24 21.91
CA THR A 538 1.63 -9.15 20.58
C THR A 538 1.91 -7.80 19.96
N LYS A 539 2.34 -7.76 18.69
CA LYS A 539 2.75 -6.56 17.97
C LYS A 539 2.25 -6.60 16.55
N MET A 540 1.69 -5.50 16.08
CA MET A 540 1.43 -5.30 14.66
C MET A 540 2.76 -5.06 13.96
N ILE A 541 3.12 -5.89 12.97
CA ILE A 541 4.43 -5.83 12.32
C ILE A 541 4.37 -5.46 10.83
N SER A 542 3.22 -5.65 10.18
CA SER A 542 3.07 -5.33 8.76
C SER A 542 1.60 -5.34 8.32
N THR A 543 1.33 -4.65 7.21
CA THR A 543 0.10 -4.80 6.42
C THR A 543 0.46 -5.02 4.96
N ILE A 544 -0.18 -6.03 4.34
CA ILE A 544 0.12 -6.44 2.96
C ILE A 544 -1.19 -6.48 2.18
N HIS A 545 -1.43 -5.47 1.36
CA HIS A 545 -2.69 -5.30 0.66
C HIS A 545 -3.89 -5.24 1.62
N ASP A 546 -4.67 -6.30 1.70
CA ASP A 546 -5.88 -6.43 2.51
C ASP A 546 -5.67 -7.32 3.75
N ALA A 547 -4.39 -7.62 4.10
CA ALA A 547 -4.00 -8.45 5.24
C ALA A 547 -3.32 -7.65 6.36
N ILE A 548 -3.56 -8.06 7.61
CA ILE A 548 -2.81 -7.64 8.80
C ILE A 548 -1.87 -8.79 9.19
N ILE A 549 -0.66 -8.46 9.64
CA ILE A 549 0.30 -9.44 10.16
C ILE A 549 0.78 -8.99 11.53
N ASP A 550 0.58 -9.86 12.51
CA ASP A 550 1.04 -9.71 13.87
C ASP A 550 2.16 -10.70 14.20
N GLU A 551 2.95 -10.37 15.20
CA GLU A 551 3.86 -11.25 15.90
C GLU A 551 3.39 -11.40 17.35
N THR A 552 3.19 -12.63 17.83
CA THR A 552 2.69 -12.92 19.17
C THR A 552 3.39 -14.11 19.79
N LEU A 553 3.28 -14.28 21.12
CA LEU A 553 3.74 -15.51 21.78
C LEU A 553 2.94 -16.71 21.27
N THR A 554 3.59 -17.87 21.21
CA THR A 554 2.92 -19.13 20.79
C THR A 554 1.70 -19.43 21.66
N ALA A 555 1.73 -19.07 22.96
CA ALA A 555 0.60 -19.28 23.86
C ALA A 555 -0.61 -18.37 23.56
N ASP A 556 -0.38 -17.23 22.95
CA ASP A 556 -1.40 -16.22 22.65
C ASP A 556 -1.88 -16.29 21.19
N ALA A 557 -1.33 -17.22 20.37
CA ALA A 557 -1.59 -17.26 18.93
C ALA A 557 -3.08 -17.48 18.59
N ASP A 558 -3.75 -18.42 19.26
CA ASP A 558 -5.17 -18.72 19.03
C ASP A 558 -6.05 -17.53 19.43
N SER A 559 -5.79 -16.90 20.59
CA SER A 559 -6.55 -15.72 21.03
C SER A 559 -6.29 -14.49 20.16
N CYS A 560 -5.05 -14.29 19.71
CA CYS A 560 -4.70 -13.24 18.76
C CYS A 560 -5.44 -13.41 17.43
N LEU A 561 -5.51 -14.65 16.93
CA LEU A 561 -6.24 -15.00 15.71
C LEU A 561 -7.73 -14.62 15.83
N ILE A 562 -8.38 -14.98 16.95
CA ILE A 562 -9.78 -14.66 17.22
C ILE A 562 -10.01 -13.14 17.31
N LEU A 563 -9.14 -12.41 18.01
CA LEU A 563 -9.25 -10.96 18.12
C LEU A 563 -9.13 -10.29 16.74
N MET A 564 -8.16 -10.68 15.93
CA MET A 564 -7.95 -10.13 14.58
C MET A 564 -9.14 -10.41 13.67
N GLU A 565 -9.70 -11.63 13.68
CA GLU A 565 -10.92 -11.98 12.94
C GLU A 565 -12.10 -11.10 13.33
N GLN A 566 -12.33 -10.93 14.63
CA GLN A 566 -13.40 -10.09 15.16
C GLN A 566 -13.23 -8.62 14.76
N ASP A 567 -12.02 -8.08 14.91
CA ASP A 567 -11.73 -6.69 14.58
C ASP A 567 -11.90 -6.40 13.09
N MET A 568 -11.42 -7.30 12.21
CA MET A 568 -11.58 -7.18 10.77
C MET A 568 -13.05 -7.31 10.35
N THR A 569 -13.78 -8.27 10.92
CA THR A 569 -15.21 -8.45 10.67
C THR A 569 -16.01 -7.23 11.11
N ASN A 570 -15.76 -6.72 12.32
CA ASN A 570 -16.45 -5.53 12.84
C ASN A 570 -16.11 -4.27 12.02
N ALA A 571 -14.85 -4.12 11.57
CA ALA A 571 -14.45 -3.01 10.70
C ALA A 571 -15.22 -2.98 9.37
N TYR A 572 -15.49 -4.15 8.80
CA TYR A 572 -16.35 -4.27 7.62
C TYR A 572 -17.79 -3.88 7.93
N LEU A 573 -18.35 -4.36 9.04
CA LEU A 573 -19.71 -4.05 9.47
C LEU A 573 -19.90 -2.58 9.88
N ASP A 574 -18.85 -1.89 10.33
CA ASP A 574 -18.91 -0.44 10.60
C ASP A 574 -19.22 0.39 9.34
N ILE A 575 -18.86 -0.11 8.17
CA ILE A 575 -19.12 0.55 6.88
C ILE A 575 -20.38 -0.02 6.23
N PHE A 576 -20.60 -1.32 6.37
CA PHE A 576 -21.70 -2.06 5.76
C PHE A 576 -22.49 -2.87 6.81
N PRO A 577 -23.33 -2.23 7.64
CA PRO A 577 -23.91 -2.83 8.86
C PRO A 577 -24.74 -4.10 8.67
N SER A 578 -25.28 -4.34 7.49
CA SER A 578 -26.12 -5.52 7.20
C SER A 578 -25.49 -6.46 6.16
N ALA A 579 -24.20 -6.29 5.90
CA ALA A 579 -23.52 -7.11 4.90
C ALA A 579 -23.24 -8.52 5.43
N PRO A 580 -23.30 -9.55 4.57
CA PRO A 580 -22.95 -10.92 4.94
C PRO A 580 -21.46 -11.05 5.25
N ILE A 581 -21.14 -11.85 6.27
CA ILE A 581 -19.76 -12.04 6.77
C ILE A 581 -19.18 -13.42 6.46
N GLU A 582 -19.96 -14.31 5.87
CA GLU A 582 -19.53 -15.68 5.51
C GLU A 582 -18.33 -15.61 4.56
N GLY A 583 -17.24 -16.27 4.94
CA GLY A 583 -15.99 -16.28 4.17
C GLY A 583 -15.40 -14.88 3.91
N LEU A 584 -15.65 -13.90 4.82
CA LEU A 584 -15.17 -12.53 4.68
C LEU A 584 -13.67 -12.43 4.88
N VAL A 585 -13.15 -13.14 5.86
CA VAL A 585 -11.73 -13.15 6.22
C VAL A 585 -11.20 -14.57 6.29
N GLU A 586 -9.97 -14.76 5.84
CA GLU A 586 -9.24 -16.03 5.88
C GLU A 586 -7.90 -15.79 6.53
N GLY A 587 -7.48 -16.68 7.42
CA GLY A 587 -6.21 -16.50 8.10
C GLY A 587 -5.74 -17.69 8.90
N GLY A 588 -4.56 -17.52 9.49
CA GLY A 588 -3.91 -18.55 10.29
C GLY A 588 -2.64 -18.03 10.95
N TYR A 589 -1.91 -18.94 11.56
CA TYR A 589 -0.62 -18.60 12.17
C TYR A 589 0.46 -19.63 11.84
N GLY A 590 1.70 -19.18 11.83
CA GLY A 590 2.84 -20.01 11.50
C GLY A 590 4.16 -19.49 12.05
N THR A 591 5.24 -20.19 11.75
CA THR A 591 6.60 -19.78 12.14
C THR A 591 7.28 -18.90 11.09
N SER A 592 6.71 -18.80 9.90
CA SER A 592 7.19 -17.94 8.81
C SER A 592 6.02 -17.38 8.02
N TRP A 593 6.25 -16.29 7.32
CA TRP A 593 5.23 -15.66 6.46
C TRP A 593 4.74 -16.58 5.32
N ALA A 594 5.59 -17.49 4.84
CA ALA A 594 5.18 -18.46 3.83
C ALA A 594 4.17 -19.51 4.34
N ASN A 595 4.03 -19.67 5.65
CA ASN A 595 3.18 -20.70 6.28
C ASN A 595 1.93 -20.10 6.96
N LEU A 596 1.48 -18.91 6.53
CA LEU A 596 0.30 -18.22 7.08
C LEU A 596 -0.98 -18.50 6.30
N GLU A 597 -0.92 -19.33 5.27
CA GLU A 597 -2.05 -19.67 4.38
C GLU A 597 -2.68 -21.01 4.77
#